data_b43fb73345ddbbe59f2750571ccbf0f4
#
_entry.id   b43fb73345ddbbe59f2750571ccbf0f4
#
_cell.length_a   1.000
_cell.length_b   1.000
_cell.length_c   1.000
_cell.angle_alpha   90.00
_cell.angle_beta   90.00
_cell.angle_gamma   90.00
#
_symmetry.space_group_name_H-M   'P 1'
#
loop_
_entity.id
_entity.type
_entity.pdbx_description
1 polymer ?
#
loop_
_entity_poly.entity_id
_entity_poly.type
_entity_poly.pdbx_seq_one_letter_code
_entity_poly.pdbx_strand_id
1 'polypeptide(L)'
;MLRPSNQTRFIIISILIVVPMGLLSKFYSGPAHQWFNDYAGDILYEIFWCLFAFYFFRSRIAIIQIPIWVFVITCILEFLQLWHPPLLNEIRATWIGKLLLGTTFVWWDFPHYLLGCILGWLWLRQLQKIGHAKKSQG
;
A
#
# COMPACT_ATOMS: atom_id res chain seq x y z
N MET A 1 -2.96 -3.57 30.55
CA MET A 1 -2.86 -3.62 29.08
C MET A 1 -3.85 -2.64 28.47
N LEU A 2 -3.35 -1.71 27.67
CA LEU A 2 -4.21 -0.71 27.05
C LEU A 2 -4.99 -1.33 25.89
N ARG A 3 -6.30 -1.09 25.89
CA ARG A 3 -7.12 -1.53 24.75
C ARG A 3 -6.74 -0.71 23.52
N PRO A 4 -6.57 -1.34 22.34
CA PRO A 4 -6.32 -0.57 21.14
C PRO A 4 -7.49 0.36 20.85
N SER A 5 -7.19 1.57 20.38
CA SER A 5 -8.25 2.51 19.99
C SER A 5 -9.04 1.91 18.82
N ASN A 6 -10.26 2.41 18.61
CA ASN A 6 -11.06 1.94 17.48
C ASN A 6 -10.38 2.25 16.15
N GLN A 7 -9.67 3.37 16.08
CA GLN A 7 -8.88 3.70 14.90
C GLN A 7 -7.82 2.63 14.64
N THR A 8 -7.12 2.17 15.70
CA THR A 8 -6.14 1.09 15.56
C THR A 8 -6.81 -0.19 15.07
N ARG A 9 -7.98 -0.54 15.60
CA ARG A 9 -8.71 -1.73 15.16
C ARG A 9 -9.07 -1.64 13.68
N PHE A 10 -9.57 -0.49 13.23
CA PHE A 10 -9.93 -0.31 11.83
C PHE A 10 -8.72 -0.35 10.91
N ILE A 11 -7.58 0.18 11.36
CA ILE A 11 -6.33 0.08 10.61
C ILE A 11 -5.92 -1.39 10.45
N ILE A 12 -5.93 -2.15 11.52
CA ILE A 12 -5.56 -3.57 11.49
C ILE A 12 -6.52 -4.36 10.60
N ILE A 13 -7.82 -4.13 10.74
CA ILE A 13 -8.82 -4.80 9.91
C ILE A 13 -8.61 -4.46 8.45
N SER A 14 -8.33 -3.19 8.12
CA SER A 14 -8.06 -2.75 6.76
C SER A 14 -6.85 -3.47 6.17
N ILE A 15 -5.77 -3.58 6.93
CA ILE A 15 -4.57 -4.29 6.50
C ILE A 15 -4.88 -5.77 6.27
N LEU A 16 -5.64 -6.39 7.17
CA LEU A 16 -6.02 -7.80 7.04
C LEU A 16 -6.92 -8.07 5.84
N ILE A 17 -7.62 -7.05 5.34
CA ILE A 17 -8.41 -7.15 4.12
C ILE A 17 -7.53 -6.93 2.89
N VAL A 18 -6.70 -5.88 2.91
CA VAL A 18 -5.91 -5.46 1.76
C VAL A 18 -4.85 -6.50 1.39
N VAL A 19 -4.15 -7.06 2.37
CA VAL A 19 -3.07 -8.03 2.10
C VAL A 19 -3.58 -9.27 1.38
N PRO A 20 -4.64 -9.96 1.86
CA PRO A 20 -5.16 -11.12 1.12
C PRO A 20 -5.67 -10.75 -0.26
N MET A 21 -6.33 -9.59 -0.41
CA MET A 21 -6.82 -9.13 -1.72
C MET A 21 -5.67 -8.91 -2.70
N GLY A 22 -4.57 -8.33 -2.23
CA GLY A 22 -3.39 -8.12 -3.05
C GLY A 22 -2.76 -9.42 -3.50
N LEU A 23 -2.65 -10.38 -2.60
CA LEU A 23 -2.11 -11.70 -2.93
C LEU A 23 -3.03 -12.46 -3.87
N LEU A 24 -4.34 -12.42 -3.63
CA LEU A 24 -5.31 -13.11 -4.48
C LEU A 24 -5.41 -12.49 -5.87
N SER A 25 -5.16 -11.19 -6.02
CA SER A 25 -5.18 -10.56 -7.33
C SER A 25 -4.12 -11.14 -8.27
N LYS A 26 -3.02 -11.65 -7.73
CA LYS A 26 -1.96 -12.30 -8.52
C LYS A 26 -2.42 -13.64 -9.09
N PHE A 27 -3.38 -14.30 -8.46
CA PHE A 27 -3.86 -15.62 -8.86
C PHE A 27 -5.24 -15.58 -9.53
N TYR A 28 -5.78 -14.40 -9.73
CA TYR A 28 -7.08 -14.24 -10.35
C TYR A 28 -7.03 -14.68 -11.82
N SER A 29 -8.01 -15.45 -12.26
CA SER A 29 -8.06 -16.01 -13.63
C SER A 29 -9.34 -15.72 -14.39
N GLY A 30 -10.21 -14.86 -13.86
CA GLY A 30 -11.48 -14.48 -14.52
C GLY A 30 -11.31 -13.38 -15.56
N PRO A 31 -12.42 -12.70 -15.93
CA PRO A 31 -12.37 -11.59 -16.89
C PRO A 31 -11.40 -10.49 -16.44
N ALA A 32 -10.69 -9.87 -17.39
CA ALA A 32 -9.68 -8.84 -17.14
C ALA A 32 -8.54 -9.34 -16.25
N HIS A 33 -8.23 -10.64 -16.27
CA HIS A 33 -7.24 -11.23 -15.38
C HIS A 33 -5.84 -10.62 -15.57
N GLN A 34 -5.48 -10.18 -16.77
CA GLN A 34 -4.18 -9.57 -16.99
C GLN A 34 -4.04 -8.27 -16.21
N TRP A 35 -5.08 -7.43 -16.21
CA TRP A 35 -5.06 -6.20 -15.45
C TRP A 35 -4.97 -6.49 -13.95
N PHE A 36 -5.77 -7.44 -13.44
CA PHE A 36 -5.74 -7.79 -12.02
C PHE A 36 -4.38 -8.37 -11.61
N ASN A 37 -3.79 -9.22 -12.44
CA ASN A 37 -2.50 -9.81 -12.13
C ASN A 37 -1.37 -8.78 -12.15
N ASP A 38 -1.46 -7.81 -13.06
CA ASP A 38 -0.36 -6.85 -13.27
C ASP A 38 -0.50 -5.59 -12.42
N TYR A 39 -1.72 -5.08 -12.22
CA TYR A 39 -1.90 -3.73 -11.68
C TYR A 39 -2.74 -3.65 -10.40
N ALA A 40 -3.70 -4.53 -10.18
CA ALA A 40 -4.51 -4.47 -8.97
C ALA A 40 -3.64 -4.64 -7.72
N GLY A 41 -2.64 -5.50 -7.80
CA GLY A 41 -1.67 -5.68 -6.73
C GLY A 41 -0.90 -4.41 -6.41
N ASP A 42 -0.54 -3.64 -7.45
CA ASP A 42 0.19 -2.38 -7.26
C ASP A 42 -0.67 -1.36 -6.50
N ILE A 43 -1.94 -1.25 -6.85
CA ILE A 43 -2.87 -0.34 -6.17
C ILE A 43 -3.01 -0.75 -4.70
N LEU A 44 -3.22 -2.04 -4.45
CA LEU A 44 -3.38 -2.55 -3.09
C LEU A 44 -2.08 -2.45 -2.29
N TYR A 45 -0.93 -2.60 -2.95
CA TYR A 45 0.39 -2.42 -2.35
C TYR A 45 0.55 -1.00 -1.81
N GLU A 46 0.15 0.01 -2.59
CA GLU A 46 0.21 1.40 -2.15
C GLU A 46 -0.73 1.65 -0.96
N ILE A 47 -1.95 1.13 -1.03
CA ILE A 47 -2.92 1.26 0.07
C ILE A 47 -2.36 0.60 1.34
N PHE A 48 -1.77 -0.58 1.21
CA PHE A 48 -1.16 -1.28 2.34
C PHE A 48 -0.09 -0.42 3.02
N TRP A 49 0.81 0.17 2.25
CA TRP A 49 1.88 0.98 2.83
C TRP A 49 1.34 2.25 3.47
N CYS A 50 0.29 2.85 2.90
CA CYS A 50 -0.37 3.99 3.52
C CYS A 50 -0.97 3.60 4.88
N LEU A 51 -1.65 2.47 4.95
CA LEU A 51 -2.24 1.98 6.19
C LEU A 51 -1.16 1.61 7.22
N PHE A 52 -0.11 0.93 6.77
CA PHE A 52 0.99 0.52 7.64
C PHE A 52 1.69 1.73 8.25
N ALA A 53 1.97 2.75 7.45
CA ALA A 53 2.60 3.97 7.94
C ALA A 53 1.67 4.74 8.88
N PHE A 54 0.37 4.77 8.59
CA PHE A 54 -0.61 5.45 9.42
C PHE A 54 -0.74 4.79 10.80
N TYR A 55 -0.51 3.50 10.88
CA TYR A 55 -0.49 2.81 12.17
C TYR A 55 0.52 3.44 13.13
N PHE A 56 1.65 3.91 12.60
CA PHE A 56 2.73 4.53 13.40
C PHE A 56 2.62 6.04 13.50
N PHE A 57 2.08 6.71 12.47
CA PHE A 57 2.04 8.17 12.37
C PHE A 57 0.61 8.64 12.14
N ARG A 58 -0.07 9.07 13.20
CA ARG A 58 -1.51 9.38 13.17
C ARG A 58 -1.82 10.87 13.35
N SER A 59 -0.99 11.76 12.84
CA SER A 59 -1.27 13.19 12.89
C SER A 59 -2.14 13.60 11.70
N ARG A 60 -2.74 14.80 11.79
CA ARG A 60 -3.51 15.36 10.66
C ARG A 60 -2.64 15.52 9.42
N ILE A 61 -1.39 15.96 9.62
CA ILE A 61 -0.43 16.17 8.54
C ILE A 61 -0.06 14.83 7.92
N ALA A 62 0.03 13.78 8.70
CA ALA A 62 0.40 12.46 8.23
C ALA A 62 -0.56 11.95 7.14
N ILE A 63 -1.84 12.30 7.19
CA ILE A 63 -2.82 11.87 6.20
C ILE A 63 -2.45 12.34 4.80
N ILE A 64 -1.83 13.52 4.70
CA ILE A 64 -1.37 14.07 3.43
C ILE A 64 0.05 13.61 3.13
N GLN A 65 0.93 13.61 4.13
CA GLN A 65 2.34 13.27 3.94
C GLN A 65 2.57 11.79 3.62
N ILE A 66 1.83 10.89 4.27
CA ILE A 66 2.02 9.44 4.08
C ILE A 66 1.81 9.03 2.62
N PRO A 67 0.67 9.38 1.96
CA PRO A 67 0.52 9.01 0.55
C PRO A 67 1.59 9.60 -0.36
N ILE A 68 2.03 10.84 -0.09
CA ILE A 68 3.08 11.48 -0.87
C ILE A 68 4.39 10.71 -0.73
N TRP A 69 4.79 10.39 0.51
CA TRP A 69 6.02 9.65 0.76
C TRP A 69 5.97 8.23 0.19
N VAL A 70 4.84 7.56 0.34
CA VAL A 70 4.66 6.22 -0.22
C VAL A 70 4.81 6.27 -1.74
N PHE A 71 4.19 7.25 -2.40
CA PHE A 71 4.30 7.40 -3.84
C PHE A 71 5.75 7.67 -4.26
N VAL A 72 6.44 8.59 -3.58
CA VAL A 72 7.84 8.92 -3.90
C VAL A 72 8.74 7.69 -3.73
N ILE A 73 8.60 6.98 -2.61
CA ILE A 73 9.42 5.79 -2.36
C ILE A 73 9.14 4.71 -3.40
N THR A 74 7.87 4.51 -3.75
CA THR A 74 7.49 3.50 -4.74
C THR A 74 8.04 3.86 -6.13
N CYS A 75 8.01 5.14 -6.49
CA CYS A 75 8.62 5.59 -7.75
C CYS A 75 10.13 5.35 -7.76
N ILE A 76 10.80 5.59 -6.64
CA ILE A 76 12.24 5.30 -6.51
C ILE A 76 12.50 3.81 -6.70
N LEU A 77 11.69 2.94 -6.08
CA LEU A 77 11.81 1.49 -6.23
C LEU A 77 11.60 1.07 -7.68
N GLU A 78 10.67 1.72 -8.39
CA GLU A 78 10.42 1.45 -9.80
C GLU A 78 11.64 1.78 -10.65
N PHE A 79 12.27 2.93 -10.40
CA PHE A 79 13.52 3.29 -11.10
C PHE A 79 14.67 2.37 -10.73
N LEU A 80 14.72 1.84 -9.49
CA LEU A 80 15.72 0.86 -9.09
C LEU A 80 15.61 -0.44 -9.87
N GLN A 81 14.45 -0.74 -10.46
CA GLN A 81 14.29 -1.93 -11.29
C GLN A 81 15.11 -1.86 -12.59
N LEU A 82 15.51 -0.65 -13.00
CA LEU A 82 16.42 -0.46 -14.12
C LEU A 82 17.88 -0.73 -13.73
N TRP A 83 18.18 -0.78 -12.45
CA TRP A 83 19.51 -1.03 -11.91
C TRP A 83 19.60 -2.49 -11.45
N HIS A 84 20.60 -3.22 -11.92
CA HIS A 84 20.73 -4.64 -11.65
C HIS A 84 22.08 -5.02 -11.01
N PRO A 85 22.44 -4.45 -9.81
CA PRO A 85 23.63 -4.91 -9.10
C PRO A 85 23.41 -6.33 -8.56
N PRO A 86 24.48 -7.12 -8.38
CA PRO A 86 24.33 -8.51 -7.94
C PRO A 86 23.52 -8.69 -6.65
N LEU A 87 23.71 -7.81 -5.67
CA LEU A 87 22.99 -7.88 -4.40
C LEU A 87 21.48 -7.75 -4.59
N LEU A 88 21.04 -6.74 -5.37
CA LEU A 88 19.62 -6.54 -5.64
C LEU A 88 19.04 -7.69 -6.45
N ASN A 89 19.80 -8.25 -7.38
CA ASN A 89 19.34 -9.39 -8.16
C ASN A 89 19.13 -10.63 -7.28
N GLU A 90 19.99 -10.85 -6.29
CA GLU A 90 19.82 -11.92 -5.33
C GLU A 90 18.56 -11.74 -4.49
N ILE A 91 18.30 -10.52 -4.03
CA ILE A 91 17.10 -10.20 -3.25
C ILE A 91 15.85 -10.41 -4.10
N ARG A 92 15.86 -9.95 -5.36
CA ARG A 92 14.74 -10.12 -6.30
C ARG A 92 14.50 -11.57 -6.69
N ALA A 93 15.49 -12.43 -6.53
CA ALA A 93 15.33 -13.85 -6.79
C ALA A 93 14.46 -14.54 -5.72
N THR A 94 14.35 -13.97 -4.52
CA THR A 94 13.47 -14.49 -3.48
C THR A 94 12.03 -14.08 -3.75
N TRP A 95 11.08 -14.86 -3.25
CA TRP A 95 9.65 -14.58 -3.41
C TRP A 95 9.27 -13.24 -2.75
N ILE A 96 9.77 -13.00 -1.54
CA ILE A 96 9.50 -11.77 -0.81
C ILE A 96 10.13 -10.57 -1.52
N GLY A 97 11.35 -10.72 -2.02
CA GLY A 97 12.02 -9.66 -2.79
C GLY A 97 11.26 -9.28 -4.04
N LYS A 98 10.69 -10.25 -4.75
CA LYS A 98 9.85 -10.00 -5.93
C LYS A 98 8.60 -9.21 -5.56
N LEU A 99 7.98 -9.52 -4.42
CA LEU A 99 6.79 -8.80 -3.97
C LEU A 99 7.09 -7.36 -3.59
N LEU A 100 8.20 -7.11 -2.91
CA LEU A 100 8.52 -5.79 -2.37
C LEU A 100 9.20 -4.88 -3.40
N LEU A 101 10.16 -5.43 -4.16
CA LEU A 101 10.95 -4.63 -5.10
C LEU A 101 10.47 -4.74 -6.54
N GLY A 102 9.67 -5.76 -6.85
CA GLY A 102 9.27 -6.05 -8.23
C GLY A 102 10.43 -6.60 -9.05
N THR A 103 10.16 -6.90 -10.31
CA THR A 103 11.15 -7.51 -11.20
C THR A 103 11.33 -6.77 -12.51
N THR A 104 10.30 -6.08 -12.99
CA THR A 104 10.29 -5.46 -14.31
C THR A 104 9.83 -4.03 -14.24
N PHE A 105 10.55 -3.12 -14.90
CA PHE A 105 10.14 -1.71 -14.99
C PHE A 105 9.03 -1.57 -16.03
N VAL A 106 7.91 -0.97 -15.63
CA VAL A 106 6.76 -0.71 -16.50
C VAL A 106 6.24 0.70 -16.25
N TRP A 107 6.19 1.53 -17.29
CA TRP A 107 5.73 2.91 -17.16
C TRP A 107 4.29 3.01 -16.68
N TRP A 108 3.45 2.04 -17.03
CA TRP A 108 2.04 2.01 -16.63
C TRP A 108 1.85 1.80 -15.12
N ASP A 109 2.88 1.36 -14.41
CA ASP A 109 2.81 1.21 -12.96
C ASP A 109 2.64 2.56 -12.26
N PHE A 110 3.22 3.63 -12.80
CA PHE A 110 3.15 4.95 -12.19
C PHE A 110 1.72 5.46 -12.03
N PRO A 111 0.85 5.42 -13.06
CA PRO A 111 -0.55 5.80 -12.90
C PRO A 111 -1.28 4.95 -11.85
N HIS A 112 -0.97 3.68 -11.78
CA HIS A 112 -1.60 2.78 -10.80
C HIS A 112 -1.10 3.05 -9.38
N TYR A 113 0.17 3.39 -9.21
CA TYR A 113 0.70 3.84 -7.92
C TYR A 113 0.03 5.13 -7.47
N LEU A 114 -0.15 6.07 -8.38
CA LEU A 114 -0.85 7.31 -8.08
C LEU A 114 -2.29 7.05 -7.65
N LEU A 115 -2.99 6.19 -8.38
CA LEU A 115 -4.36 5.80 -8.02
C LEU A 115 -4.40 5.14 -6.64
N GLY A 116 -3.46 4.23 -6.37
CA GLY A 116 -3.37 3.57 -5.07
C GLY A 116 -3.13 4.55 -3.93
N CYS A 117 -2.29 5.56 -4.15
CA CYS A 117 -2.03 6.59 -3.15
C CYS A 117 -3.24 7.48 -2.92
N ILE A 118 -3.99 7.82 -3.97
CA ILE A 118 -5.24 8.58 -3.83
C ILE A 118 -6.26 7.78 -3.03
N LEU A 119 -6.44 6.51 -3.36
CA LEU A 119 -7.35 5.65 -2.61
C LEU A 119 -6.88 5.45 -1.16
N GLY A 120 -5.58 5.32 -0.95
CA GLY A 120 -5.01 5.24 0.38
C GLY A 120 -5.26 6.51 1.19
N TRP A 121 -5.08 7.68 0.56
CA TRP A 121 -5.38 8.95 1.19
C TRP A 121 -6.84 9.05 1.61
N LEU A 122 -7.76 8.68 0.73
CA LEU A 122 -9.19 8.68 1.05
C LEU A 122 -9.50 7.72 2.20
N TRP A 123 -8.86 6.57 2.22
CA TRP A 123 -9.03 5.56 3.28
C TRP A 123 -8.54 6.11 4.62
N LEU A 124 -7.35 6.70 4.66
CA LEU A 124 -6.79 7.31 5.87
C LEU A 124 -7.69 8.45 6.38
N ARG A 125 -8.24 9.23 5.46
CA ARG A 125 -9.16 10.31 5.79
C ARG A 125 -10.42 9.77 6.49
N GLN A 126 -10.96 8.66 5.99
CA GLN A 126 -12.11 8.02 6.62
C GLN A 126 -11.76 7.48 8.00
N LEU A 127 -10.60 6.87 8.15
CA LEU A 127 -10.15 6.36 9.46
C LEU A 127 -9.98 7.50 10.46
N GLN A 128 -9.49 8.65 10.03
CA GLN A 128 -9.37 9.82 10.90
C GLN A 128 -10.73 10.32 11.37
N LYS A 129 -11.70 10.37 10.45
CA LYS A 129 -13.06 10.78 10.78
C LYS A 129 -13.70 9.87 11.83
N ILE A 130 -13.48 8.57 11.70
CA ILE A 130 -13.98 7.59 12.67
C ILE A 130 -13.37 7.84 14.05
N GLY A 131 -12.05 8.07 14.11
CA GLY A 131 -11.38 8.38 15.36
C GLY A 131 -11.89 9.64 16.02
N HIS A 132 -12.13 10.70 15.24
CA HIS A 132 -12.66 11.97 15.77
C HIS A 132 -14.11 11.85 16.22
N ALA A 133 -14.95 11.13 15.45
CA ALA A 133 -16.36 10.95 15.81
C ALA A 133 -16.50 10.31 17.19
N LYS A 134 -15.64 9.35 17.53
CA LYS A 134 -15.68 8.70 18.82
C LYS A 134 -15.20 9.60 19.96
N LYS A 135 -14.21 10.45 19.70
CA LYS A 135 -13.74 11.40 20.71
C LYS A 135 -14.82 12.42 21.06
N SER A 136 -15.61 12.85 20.08
CA SER A 136 -16.67 13.83 20.32
C SER A 136 -17.90 13.25 21.02
N GLN A 137 -18.09 11.93 20.97
CA GLN A 137 -19.19 11.24 21.64
C GLN A 137 -18.83 10.78 23.06
N GLY A 138 -17.56 10.72 23.36
CA GLY A 138 -17.09 10.34 24.66
C GLY A 138 -16.71 11.55 25.49
#